data_613b6bc2c7f949ae974750a95b26024a
#
_entry.id   613b6bc2c7f949ae974750a95b26024a
#
_cell.length_a   1.000
_cell.length_b   1.000
_cell.length_c   1.000
_cell.angle_alpha   90.00
_cell.angle_beta   90.00
_cell.angle_gamma   90.00
#
_symmetry.space_group_name_H-M   'P 1'
#
loop_
_entity.id
_entity.type
_entity.pdbx_description
1 polymer ?
#
loop_
_entity_poly.entity_id
_entity_poly.type
_entity_poly.pdbx_seq_one_letter_code
_entity_poly.pdbx_strand_id
1 'polypeptide(L)'
;MQKKKSTLDVLSTPGHLVSLAARGFARLSEARLKPLGFGVGHLPVLVALQEGLASSQRDLARFARIEQPSMAQMLARMERDGLIDRVPHPGDARSSHISLTDAAKSRLPEACATLFAGNRDALAGFTAEEAEQFVSLLSRLIANLDAAAGNNPDRG
;
A
#
# COMPACT_ATOMS: atom_id res chain seq x y z
N MET A 1 -10.42 -35.01 20.46
CA MET A 1 -9.00 -35.40 20.33
C MET A 1 -8.29 -34.30 19.52
N GLN A 2 -7.53 -33.43 20.19
CA GLN A 2 -6.76 -32.39 19.49
C GLN A 2 -5.60 -33.08 18.73
N LYS A 3 -5.62 -33.00 17.42
CA LYS A 3 -4.53 -33.47 16.56
C LYS A 3 -3.27 -32.66 16.94
N LYS A 4 -2.21 -33.32 17.40
CA LYS A 4 -0.94 -32.68 17.74
C LYS A 4 -0.44 -31.97 16.49
N LYS A 5 -0.42 -30.63 16.50
CA LYS A 5 0.06 -29.83 15.35
C LYS A 5 1.54 -30.16 15.10
N SER A 6 1.85 -30.54 13.86
CA SER A 6 3.23 -30.73 13.42
C SER A 6 3.91 -29.38 13.22
N THR A 7 5.22 -29.32 13.34
CA THR A 7 6.02 -28.12 12.93
C THR A 7 5.76 -27.70 11.49
N LEU A 8 5.44 -28.64 10.62
CA LEU A 8 5.07 -28.36 9.22
C LEU A 8 3.74 -27.62 9.07
N ASP A 9 2.85 -27.71 10.09
CA ASP A 9 1.56 -27.00 10.08
C ASP A 9 1.74 -25.47 10.08
N VAL A 10 2.93 -24.96 10.44
CA VAL A 10 3.29 -23.53 10.34
C VAL A 10 3.13 -23.02 8.93
N LEU A 11 3.44 -23.82 7.91
CA LEU A 11 3.35 -23.45 6.50
C LEU A 11 1.91 -23.24 6.01
N SER A 12 0.92 -23.73 6.75
CA SER A 12 -0.50 -23.58 6.46
C SER A 12 -1.18 -22.53 7.35
N THR A 13 -0.40 -21.75 8.13
CA THR A 13 -0.97 -20.69 8.96
C THR A 13 -1.33 -19.46 8.12
N PRO A 14 -2.37 -18.71 8.52
CA PRO A 14 -2.73 -17.45 7.85
C PRO A 14 -1.54 -16.48 7.74
N GLY A 15 -0.73 -16.34 8.78
CA GLY A 15 0.43 -15.45 8.79
C GLY A 15 1.46 -15.81 7.72
N HIS A 16 1.77 -17.11 7.58
CA HIS A 16 2.70 -17.58 6.55
C HIS A 16 2.13 -17.37 5.14
N LEU A 17 0.87 -17.75 4.92
CA LEU A 17 0.22 -17.63 3.62
C LEU A 17 0.05 -16.18 3.19
N VAL A 18 -0.34 -15.28 4.10
CA VAL A 18 -0.43 -13.85 3.84
C VAL A 18 0.95 -13.28 3.46
N SER A 19 2.03 -13.69 4.16
CA SER A 19 3.38 -13.26 3.83
C SER A 19 3.82 -13.73 2.44
N LEU A 20 3.48 -14.96 2.04
CA LEU A 20 3.75 -15.46 0.70
C LEU A 20 2.97 -14.68 -0.37
N ALA A 21 1.68 -14.45 -0.13
CA ALA A 21 0.82 -13.68 -1.02
C ALA A 21 1.34 -12.25 -1.19
N ALA A 22 1.70 -11.58 -0.09
CA ALA A 22 2.23 -10.23 -0.11
C ALA A 22 3.50 -10.12 -0.96
N ARG A 23 4.44 -11.06 -0.82
CA ARG A 23 5.64 -11.12 -1.67
C ARG A 23 5.30 -11.39 -3.14
N GLY A 24 4.29 -12.22 -3.41
CA GLY A 24 3.79 -12.47 -4.77
C GLY A 24 3.24 -11.20 -5.42
N PHE A 25 2.36 -10.50 -4.71
CA PHE A 25 1.80 -9.23 -5.17
C PHE A 25 2.88 -8.16 -5.37
N ALA A 26 3.86 -8.07 -4.48
CA ALA A 26 4.96 -7.12 -4.62
C ALA A 26 5.75 -7.37 -5.92
N ARG A 27 6.12 -8.61 -6.19
CA ARG A 27 6.83 -8.98 -7.44
C ARG A 27 6.01 -8.68 -8.69
N LEU A 28 4.71 -9.02 -8.67
CA LEU A 28 3.81 -8.77 -9.78
C LEU A 28 3.65 -7.28 -10.05
N SER A 29 3.44 -6.50 -8.99
CA SER A 29 3.29 -5.05 -9.06
C SER A 29 4.58 -4.39 -9.56
N GLU A 30 5.75 -4.79 -9.04
CA GLU A 30 7.02 -4.26 -9.50
C GLU A 30 7.24 -4.51 -10.99
N ALA A 31 7.04 -5.73 -11.45
CA ALA A 31 7.23 -6.10 -12.86
C ALA A 31 6.32 -5.27 -13.81
N ARG A 32 5.11 -4.96 -13.37
CA ARG A 32 4.11 -4.26 -14.21
C ARG A 32 4.15 -2.74 -14.09
N LEU A 33 4.51 -2.20 -12.92
CA LEU A 33 4.51 -0.75 -12.67
C LEU A 33 5.84 -0.09 -12.99
N LYS A 34 6.95 -0.82 -12.90
CA LYS A 34 8.28 -0.29 -13.19
C LYS A 34 8.40 0.31 -14.61
N PRO A 35 7.86 -0.32 -15.69
CA PRO A 35 7.88 0.29 -17.02
C PRO A 35 7.11 1.61 -17.09
N LEU A 36 6.14 1.84 -16.21
CA LEU A 36 5.38 3.08 -16.10
C LEU A 36 6.04 4.13 -15.21
N GLY A 37 7.21 3.81 -14.64
CA GLY A 37 7.96 4.70 -13.76
C GLY A 37 7.49 4.72 -12.30
N PHE A 38 6.70 3.73 -11.87
CA PHE A 38 6.20 3.61 -10.50
C PHE A 38 6.87 2.45 -9.76
N GLY A 39 7.14 2.66 -8.48
CA GLY A 39 7.65 1.62 -7.59
C GLY A 39 6.54 0.93 -6.80
N VAL A 40 6.90 -0.19 -6.18
CA VAL A 40 6.04 -0.87 -5.22
C VAL A 40 5.74 0.06 -4.04
N GLY A 41 4.48 0.16 -3.66
CA GLY A 41 4.03 1.03 -2.56
C GLY A 41 3.82 2.50 -2.95
N HIS A 42 4.19 2.93 -4.15
CA HIS A 42 3.95 4.32 -4.59
C HIS A 42 2.45 4.60 -4.79
N LEU A 43 1.67 3.66 -5.34
CA LEU A 43 0.28 3.92 -5.70
C LEU A 43 -0.61 4.39 -4.55
N PRO A 44 -0.57 3.80 -3.33
CA PRO A 44 -1.37 4.31 -2.22
C PRO A 44 -1.06 5.78 -1.89
N VAL A 45 0.21 6.16 -1.95
CA VAL A 45 0.65 7.54 -1.70
C VAL A 45 0.17 8.48 -2.81
N LEU A 46 0.33 8.08 -4.07
CA LEU A 46 -0.10 8.87 -5.22
C LEU A 46 -1.62 9.05 -5.24
N VAL A 47 -2.38 8.00 -4.95
CA VAL A 47 -3.84 8.07 -4.84
C VAL A 47 -4.26 8.98 -3.69
N ALA A 48 -3.63 8.87 -2.51
CA ALA A 48 -3.93 9.75 -1.39
C ALA A 48 -3.70 11.22 -1.72
N LEU A 49 -2.62 11.53 -2.44
CA LEU A 49 -2.33 12.88 -2.93
C LEU A 49 -3.33 13.35 -3.98
N GLN A 50 -3.70 12.49 -4.93
CA GLN A 50 -4.66 12.79 -5.99
C GLN A 50 -6.04 13.10 -5.45
N GLU A 51 -6.49 12.33 -4.47
CA GLU A 51 -7.81 12.47 -3.84
C GLU A 51 -7.82 13.49 -2.69
N GLY A 52 -6.69 14.13 -2.39
CA GLY A 52 -6.59 15.12 -1.32
C GLY A 52 -6.77 14.55 0.09
N LEU A 53 -6.53 13.24 0.28
CA LEU A 53 -6.68 12.56 1.56
C LEU A 53 -5.52 12.83 2.52
N ALA A 54 -4.35 13.15 1.99
CA ALA A 54 -3.16 13.50 2.74
C ALA A 54 -2.24 14.38 1.88
N SER A 55 -1.50 15.30 2.51
CA SER A 55 -0.58 16.20 1.81
C SER A 55 0.73 16.44 2.57
N SER A 56 0.86 15.92 3.78
CA SER A 56 2.08 15.96 4.57
C SER A 56 2.74 14.57 4.65
N GLN A 57 4.05 14.53 4.88
CA GLN A 57 4.76 13.26 5.08
C GLN A 57 4.15 12.43 6.20
N ARG A 58 3.79 13.07 7.32
CA ARG A 58 3.18 12.42 8.48
C ARG A 58 1.85 11.78 8.13
N ASP A 59 0.98 12.50 7.42
CA ASP A 59 -0.35 11.98 7.07
C ASP A 59 -0.25 10.88 6.01
N LEU A 60 0.68 11.00 5.06
CA LEU A 60 0.96 9.96 4.08
C LEU A 60 1.51 8.69 4.75
N ALA A 61 2.41 8.81 5.73
CA ALA A 61 2.92 7.69 6.50
C ALA A 61 1.78 6.96 7.24
N ARG A 62 0.89 7.73 7.89
CA ARG A 62 -0.29 7.20 8.57
C ARG A 62 -1.24 6.52 7.58
N PHE A 63 -1.56 7.18 6.48
CA PHE A 63 -2.45 6.65 5.45
C PHE A 63 -1.94 5.34 4.85
N ALA A 64 -0.67 5.31 4.45
CA ALA A 64 -0.05 4.14 3.85
C ALA A 64 0.41 3.08 4.87
N ARG A 65 0.27 3.37 6.18
CA ARG A 65 0.72 2.50 7.28
C ARG A 65 2.21 2.15 7.18
N ILE A 66 3.02 3.15 6.88
CA ILE A 66 4.47 3.05 6.71
C ILE A 66 5.13 3.93 7.77
N GLU A 67 6.22 3.44 8.36
CA GLU A 67 7.02 4.19 9.32
C GLU A 67 7.56 5.49 8.70
N GLN A 68 7.62 6.57 9.49
CA GLN A 68 8.07 7.89 9.07
C GLN A 68 9.41 7.89 8.32
N PRO A 69 10.48 7.20 8.79
CA PRO A 69 11.74 7.15 8.05
C PRO A 69 11.62 6.49 6.68
N SER A 70 10.84 5.42 6.58
CA SER A 70 10.59 4.72 5.31
C SER A 70 9.78 5.59 4.35
N MET A 71 8.78 6.31 4.85
CA MET A 71 8.01 7.27 4.07
C MET A 71 8.90 8.40 3.57
N ALA A 72 9.78 8.96 4.42
CA ALA A 72 10.71 10.00 4.02
C ALA A 72 11.61 9.56 2.86
N GLN A 73 12.15 8.34 2.92
CA GLN A 73 12.97 7.77 1.85
C GLN A 73 12.17 7.54 0.55
N MET A 74 10.94 7.06 0.68
CA MET A 74 10.04 6.85 -0.46
C MET A 74 9.76 8.18 -1.16
N LEU A 75 9.35 9.20 -0.40
CA LEU A 75 9.07 10.54 -0.93
C LEU A 75 10.28 11.20 -1.57
N ALA A 76 11.48 11.03 -1.00
CA ALA A 76 12.71 11.53 -1.59
C ALA A 76 12.99 10.90 -2.97
N ARG A 77 12.74 9.60 -3.10
CA ARG A 77 12.85 8.91 -4.41
C ARG A 77 11.79 9.39 -5.39
N MET A 78 10.54 9.52 -4.96
CA MET A 78 9.43 9.99 -5.81
C MET A 78 9.68 11.43 -6.30
N GLU A 79 10.22 12.29 -5.46
CA GLU A 79 10.59 13.66 -5.83
C GLU A 79 11.73 13.68 -6.87
N ARG A 80 12.78 12.91 -6.63
CA ARG A 80 13.90 12.75 -7.59
C ARG A 80 13.43 12.20 -8.94
N ASP A 81 12.45 11.27 -8.92
CA ASP A 81 11.91 10.63 -10.11
C ASP A 81 10.80 11.49 -10.79
N GLY A 82 10.55 12.70 -10.27
CA GLY A 82 9.61 13.65 -10.86
C GLY A 82 8.13 13.27 -10.70
N LEU A 83 7.79 12.50 -9.67
CA LEU A 83 6.41 12.08 -9.38
C LEU A 83 5.69 13.06 -8.44
N ILE A 84 6.42 13.70 -7.55
CA ILE A 84 5.91 14.66 -6.58
C ILE A 84 6.76 15.91 -6.52
N ASP A 85 6.12 17.00 -6.08
CA ASP A 85 6.76 18.25 -5.69
C ASP A 85 6.55 18.50 -4.20
N ARG A 86 7.54 19.15 -3.56
CA ARG A 86 7.43 19.62 -2.18
C ARG A 86 7.49 21.15 -2.17
N VAL A 87 6.47 21.75 -1.56
CA VAL A 87 6.43 23.20 -1.35
C VAL A 87 6.42 23.44 0.15
N PRO A 88 7.29 24.35 0.67
CA PRO A 88 7.24 24.74 2.08
C PRO A 88 5.83 25.23 2.45
N HIS A 89 5.33 24.78 3.62
CA HIS A 89 4.02 25.25 4.08
C HIS A 89 4.10 26.74 4.43
N PRO A 90 3.13 27.58 3.99
CA PRO A 90 3.20 29.04 4.19
C PRO A 90 3.30 29.49 5.66
N GLY A 91 2.87 28.65 6.61
CA GLY A 91 2.84 28.95 8.05
C GLY A 91 3.86 28.22 8.90
N ASP A 92 4.59 27.23 8.34
CA ASP A 92 5.55 26.42 9.08
C ASP A 92 6.68 25.93 8.16
N ALA A 93 7.88 26.50 8.32
CA ALA A 93 9.07 26.13 7.56
C ALA A 93 9.54 24.68 7.82
N ARG A 94 9.00 23.99 8.83
CA ARG A 94 9.33 22.59 9.17
C ARG A 94 8.40 21.59 8.51
N SER A 95 7.27 22.03 7.97
CA SER A 95 6.33 21.20 7.22
C SER A 95 6.35 21.56 5.74
N SER A 96 6.21 20.55 4.88
CA SER A 96 6.08 20.73 3.43
C SER A 96 4.74 20.18 2.97
N HIS A 97 4.13 20.90 2.06
CA HIS A 97 2.98 20.41 1.29
C HIS A 97 3.49 19.58 0.11
N ILE A 98 3.00 18.36 0.00
CA ILE A 98 3.39 17.43 -1.05
C ILE A 98 2.24 17.33 -2.04
N SER A 99 2.56 17.44 -3.32
CA SER A 99 1.60 17.35 -4.41
C SER A 99 2.13 16.50 -5.56
N LEU A 100 1.23 15.98 -6.39
CA LEU A 100 1.61 15.28 -7.60
C LEU A 100 2.10 16.27 -8.67
N THR A 101 3.12 15.87 -9.42
CA THR A 101 3.47 16.54 -10.68
C THR A 101 2.42 16.25 -11.75
N ASP A 102 2.34 17.10 -12.78
CA ASP A 102 1.46 16.87 -13.93
C ASP A 102 1.83 15.57 -14.66
N ALA A 103 3.13 15.24 -14.72
CA ALA A 103 3.62 14.00 -15.29
C ALA A 103 3.10 12.77 -14.52
N ALA A 104 3.07 12.81 -13.19
CA ALA A 104 2.50 11.75 -12.38
C ALA A 104 0.98 11.63 -12.55
N LYS A 105 0.27 12.76 -12.54
CA LYS A 105 -1.19 12.79 -12.74
C LYS A 105 -1.60 12.17 -14.07
N SER A 106 -0.86 12.43 -15.14
CA SER A 106 -1.18 11.88 -16.47
C SER A 106 -0.98 10.37 -16.57
N ARG A 107 -0.04 9.80 -15.81
CA ARG A 107 0.29 8.35 -15.80
C ARG A 107 -0.46 7.55 -14.76
N LEU A 108 -0.99 8.18 -13.72
CA LEU A 108 -1.65 7.51 -12.61
C LEU A 108 -2.84 6.64 -13.03
N PRO A 109 -3.74 7.05 -13.96
CA PRO A 109 -4.84 6.21 -14.41
C PRO A 109 -4.37 4.88 -15.01
N GLU A 110 -3.31 4.89 -15.82
CA GLU A 110 -2.74 3.67 -16.41
C GLU A 110 -2.10 2.77 -15.34
N ALA A 111 -1.40 3.37 -14.37
CA ALA A 111 -0.83 2.64 -13.25
C ALA A 111 -1.91 1.96 -12.39
N CYS A 112 -3.01 2.65 -12.11
CA CYS A 112 -4.16 2.07 -11.39
C CYS A 112 -4.81 0.93 -12.19
N ALA A 113 -5.02 1.11 -13.49
CA ALA A 113 -5.57 0.07 -14.36
C ALA A 113 -4.65 -1.18 -14.39
N THR A 114 -3.34 -0.96 -14.42
CA THR A 114 -2.32 -2.02 -14.36
C THR A 114 -2.37 -2.79 -13.04
N LEU A 115 -2.52 -2.07 -11.91
CA LEU A 115 -2.69 -2.69 -10.60
C LEU A 115 -3.97 -3.54 -10.54
N PHE A 116 -5.09 -3.02 -11.00
CA PHE A 116 -6.36 -3.75 -11.03
C PHE A 116 -6.26 -5.00 -11.93
N ALA A 117 -5.59 -4.91 -13.06
CA ALA A 117 -5.35 -6.09 -13.91
C ALA A 117 -4.52 -7.14 -13.17
N GLY A 118 -3.47 -6.75 -12.45
CA GLY A 118 -2.67 -7.66 -11.64
C GLY A 118 -3.47 -8.35 -10.53
N ASN A 119 -4.36 -7.62 -9.87
CA ASN A 119 -5.24 -8.19 -8.86
C ASN A 119 -6.23 -9.21 -9.48
N ARG A 120 -6.80 -8.90 -10.64
CA ARG A 120 -7.67 -9.86 -11.36
C ARG A 120 -6.93 -11.15 -11.72
N ASP A 121 -5.70 -11.04 -12.21
CA ASP A 121 -4.87 -12.20 -12.56
C ASP A 121 -4.54 -13.04 -11.31
N ALA A 122 -4.23 -12.39 -10.19
CA ALA A 122 -3.96 -13.07 -8.94
C ALA A 122 -5.20 -13.81 -8.36
N LEU A 123 -6.39 -13.34 -8.70
CA LEU A 123 -7.66 -13.94 -8.31
C LEU A 123 -8.26 -14.83 -9.41
N ALA A 124 -7.48 -15.25 -10.39
CA ALA A 124 -7.95 -16.14 -11.44
C ALA A 124 -8.55 -17.42 -10.85
N GLY A 125 -9.76 -17.77 -11.28
CA GLY A 125 -10.50 -18.92 -10.77
C GLY A 125 -11.37 -18.66 -9.54
N PHE A 126 -11.31 -17.46 -8.96
CA PHE A 126 -12.24 -17.03 -7.92
C PHE A 126 -13.55 -16.60 -8.55
N THR A 127 -14.69 -16.90 -7.91
CA THR A 127 -15.95 -16.24 -8.24
C THR A 127 -15.94 -14.79 -7.72
N ALA A 128 -16.89 -13.96 -8.18
CA ALA A 128 -17.02 -12.59 -7.68
C ALA A 128 -17.26 -12.57 -6.16
N GLU A 129 -18.14 -13.45 -5.68
CA GLU A 129 -18.46 -13.57 -4.26
C GLU A 129 -17.26 -14.03 -3.43
N GLU A 130 -16.44 -14.97 -3.94
CA GLU A 130 -15.21 -15.42 -3.28
C GLU A 130 -14.18 -14.29 -3.20
N ALA A 131 -14.04 -13.50 -4.26
CA ALA A 131 -13.16 -12.34 -4.28
C ALA A 131 -13.58 -11.27 -3.25
N GLU A 132 -14.87 -10.94 -3.19
CA GLU A 132 -15.42 -10.01 -2.20
C GLU A 132 -15.25 -10.53 -0.77
N GLN A 133 -15.54 -11.80 -0.55
CA GLN A 133 -15.36 -12.45 0.75
C GLN A 133 -13.88 -12.44 1.18
N PHE A 134 -12.96 -12.69 0.25
CA PHE A 134 -11.51 -12.66 0.51
C PHE A 134 -11.06 -11.27 0.96
N VAL A 135 -11.49 -10.21 0.27
CA VAL A 135 -11.17 -8.82 0.64
C VAL A 135 -11.75 -8.49 2.03
N SER A 136 -13.01 -8.89 2.30
CA SER A 136 -13.65 -8.68 3.59
C SER A 136 -12.90 -9.37 4.74
N LEU A 137 -12.49 -10.63 4.53
CA LEU A 137 -11.74 -11.41 5.52
C LEU A 137 -10.36 -10.83 5.78
N LEU A 138 -9.65 -10.38 4.74
CA LEU A 138 -8.36 -9.70 4.88
C LEU A 138 -8.51 -8.38 5.65
N SER A 139 -9.56 -7.61 5.39
CA SER A 139 -9.83 -6.35 6.10
C SER A 139 -10.07 -6.59 7.59
N ARG A 140 -10.83 -7.63 7.94
CA ARG A 140 -11.01 -8.06 9.34
C ARG A 140 -9.72 -8.52 10.00
N LEU A 141 -8.90 -9.29 9.28
CA LEU A 141 -7.59 -9.73 9.76
C LEU A 141 -6.70 -8.53 10.08
N ILE A 142 -6.65 -7.54 9.18
CA ILE A 142 -5.86 -6.32 9.36
C ILE A 142 -6.34 -5.56 10.60
N ALA A 143 -7.66 -5.35 10.76
CA ALA A 143 -8.22 -4.68 11.92
C ALA A 143 -7.87 -5.39 13.25
N ASN A 144 -7.91 -6.72 13.27
CA ASN A 144 -7.52 -7.50 14.44
C ASN A 144 -6.02 -7.36 14.76
N LEU A 145 -5.17 -7.34 13.75
CA LEU A 145 -3.73 -7.14 13.92
C LEU A 145 -3.42 -5.74 14.45
N ASP A 146 -4.10 -4.70 13.95
CA ASP A 146 -3.97 -3.32 14.43
C ASP A 146 -4.35 -3.21 15.92
N ALA A 147 -5.47 -3.84 16.30
CA ALA A 147 -5.92 -3.87 17.70
C ALA A 147 -4.93 -4.60 18.60
N ALA A 148 -4.39 -5.74 18.15
CA ALA A 148 -3.41 -6.52 18.90
C ALA A 148 -2.08 -5.80 19.07
N ALA A 149 -1.66 -4.99 18.10
CA ALA A 149 -0.44 -4.18 18.16
C ALA A 149 -0.60 -2.87 18.95
N GLY A 150 -1.79 -2.55 19.46
CA GLY A 150 -2.08 -1.27 20.10
C GLY A 150 -2.15 -0.08 19.11
N ASN A 151 -2.09 -0.34 17.83
CA ASN A 151 -2.21 0.64 16.75
C ASN A 151 -3.69 0.86 16.40
N ASN A 152 -4.45 1.45 17.31
CA ASN A 152 -5.82 1.85 16.99
C ASN A 152 -5.77 3.20 16.28
N PRO A 153 -6.21 3.31 15.00
CA PRO A 153 -6.21 4.58 14.26
C PRO A 153 -7.13 5.65 14.89
N ASP A 154 -8.05 5.25 15.78
CA ASP A 154 -8.99 6.15 16.47
C ASP A 154 -8.45 6.77 17.77
N ARG A 155 -7.17 6.57 18.11
CA ARG A 155 -6.51 7.19 19.26
C ARG A 155 -5.54 8.30 18.86
N GLY A 156 -6.04 9.30 18.15
CA GLY A 156 -5.24 10.47 17.84
C GLY A 156 -6.09 11.70 17.61
#